data_a31b966db8fb6bb5576c6ebdcd4ba586
#
_entry.id   a31b966db8fb6bb5576c6ebdcd4ba586
#
_cell.length_a   1.000
_cell.length_b   1.000
_cell.length_c   1.000
_cell.angle_alpha   90.00
_cell.angle_beta   90.00
_cell.angle_gamma   90.00
#
_symmetry.space_group_name_H-M   'P 1'
#
loop_
_entity.id
_entity.type
_entity.pdbx_description
1 polymer ?
#
loop_
_entity_poly.entity_id
_entity_poly.type
_entity_poly.pdbx_seq_one_letter_code
_entity_poly.pdbx_strand_id
1 'polypeptide(L)'
;VFVEDAALCLQEGAVVMRPGAPTRLGEAAAIAPFLDALYDQVLHIQGDGFIEGGDILTTEREILIGLSARTDMAGVAEFISLVDRWGYTVRVVDTPPDVLHFKTDCSLLDATTILATDRLAASGCFAGYTPCWHQAFCSGRPE
;
A
#
# COMPACT_ATOMS: atom_id res chain seq x y z
N VAL A 1 8.02 -8.25 12.86
CA VAL A 1 6.63 -8.48 12.39
C VAL A 1 6.11 -7.16 11.88
N PHE A 2 5.68 -7.11 10.63
CA PHE A 2 5.08 -5.93 10.02
C PHE A 2 3.56 -6.14 9.99
N VAL A 3 2.85 -5.52 10.92
CA VAL A 3 1.40 -5.70 11.12
C VAL A 3 0.61 -5.10 9.95
N GLU A 4 1.15 -4.08 9.28
CA GLU A 4 0.48 -3.40 8.16
C GLU A 4 0.20 -4.31 6.94
N ASP A 5 0.99 -5.37 6.75
CA ASP A 5 0.80 -6.24 5.59
C ASP A 5 -0.48 -7.08 5.65
N ALA A 6 -0.96 -7.36 6.87
CA ALA A 6 -2.13 -8.20 7.08
C ALA A 6 -3.47 -7.46 6.96
N ALA A 7 -3.48 -6.13 7.07
CA ALA A 7 -4.70 -5.32 7.00
C ALA A 7 -4.44 -3.88 6.59
N LEU A 8 -5.40 -3.26 5.90
CA LEU A 8 -5.47 -1.83 5.66
C LEU A 8 -6.63 -1.23 6.47
N CYS A 9 -6.33 -0.19 7.25
CA CYS A 9 -7.32 0.56 8.01
C CYS A 9 -7.59 1.89 7.32
N LEU A 10 -8.85 2.16 7.02
CA LEU A 10 -9.35 3.39 6.41
C LEU A 10 -10.37 4.04 7.35
N GLN A 11 -10.82 5.23 7.03
CA GLN A 11 -11.81 5.94 7.85
C GLN A 11 -13.15 5.20 7.90
N GLU A 12 -13.56 4.56 6.80
CA GLU A 12 -14.83 3.88 6.62
C GLU A 12 -14.84 2.46 7.18
N GLY A 13 -13.66 1.85 7.37
CA GLY A 13 -13.54 0.47 7.82
C GLY A 13 -12.15 -0.10 7.61
N ALA A 14 -12.05 -1.42 7.70
CA ALA A 14 -10.81 -2.13 7.48
C ALA A 14 -10.95 -3.19 6.37
N VAL A 15 -9.85 -3.47 5.68
CA VAL A 15 -9.74 -4.59 4.74
C VAL A 15 -8.68 -5.55 5.24
N VAL A 16 -9.07 -6.77 5.55
CA VAL A 16 -8.14 -7.86 5.89
C VAL A 16 -7.54 -8.38 4.60
N MET A 17 -6.23 -8.34 4.51
CA MET A 17 -5.46 -8.67 3.33
C MET A 17 -5.20 -10.18 3.23
N ARG A 18 -4.69 -10.61 2.08
CA ARG A 18 -4.19 -11.97 1.87
C ARG A 18 -2.72 -11.91 1.52
N PRO A 19 -1.82 -12.10 2.52
CA PRO A 19 -0.38 -12.03 2.29
C PRO A 19 0.12 -13.05 1.26
N GLY A 20 1.05 -12.62 0.41
CA GLY A 20 1.64 -13.47 -0.63
C GLY A 20 2.63 -14.51 -0.09
N ALA A 21 3.17 -14.31 1.12
CA ALA A 21 4.05 -15.30 1.74
C ALA A 21 3.25 -16.40 2.45
N PRO A 22 3.41 -17.68 2.09
CA PRO A 22 2.65 -18.79 2.71
C PRO A 22 2.77 -18.83 4.23
N THR A 23 3.92 -18.46 4.79
CA THR A 23 4.17 -18.43 6.24
C THR A 23 3.39 -17.34 6.96
N ARG A 24 2.82 -16.38 6.24
CA ARG A 24 2.10 -15.21 6.77
C ARG A 24 0.58 -15.29 6.59
N LEU A 25 0.07 -16.29 5.88
CA LEU A 25 -1.39 -16.45 5.64
C LEU A 25 -2.21 -16.49 6.94
N GLY A 26 -1.65 -17.01 8.04
CA GLY A 26 -2.31 -17.04 9.34
C GLY A 26 -2.42 -15.66 10.03
N GLU A 27 -1.65 -14.66 9.61
CA GLU A 27 -1.67 -13.32 10.23
C GLU A 27 -3.00 -12.61 10.00
N ALA A 28 -3.59 -12.77 8.81
CA ALA A 28 -4.90 -12.22 8.47
C ALA A 28 -6.00 -12.74 9.40
N ALA A 29 -6.04 -14.04 9.64
CA ALA A 29 -6.99 -14.65 10.56
C ALA A 29 -6.76 -14.23 12.02
N ALA A 30 -5.52 -13.99 12.40
CA ALA A 30 -5.17 -13.55 13.76
C ALA A 30 -5.56 -12.10 14.04
N ILE A 31 -5.48 -11.20 13.04
CA ILE A 31 -5.80 -9.77 13.23
C ILE A 31 -7.31 -9.49 13.09
N ALA A 32 -8.05 -10.26 12.30
CA ALA A 32 -9.45 -10.01 11.99
C ALA A 32 -10.34 -9.78 13.23
N PRO A 33 -10.28 -10.57 14.31
CA PRO A 33 -11.13 -10.34 15.49
C PRO A 33 -10.88 -8.99 16.18
N PHE A 34 -9.65 -8.45 16.09
CA PHE A 34 -9.34 -7.13 16.66
C PHE A 34 -9.90 -6.01 15.79
N LEU A 35 -9.92 -6.20 14.47
CA LEU A 35 -10.51 -5.24 13.54
C LEU A 35 -12.05 -5.23 13.67
N ASP A 36 -12.68 -6.40 13.82
CA ASP A 36 -14.12 -6.53 14.07
C ASP A 36 -14.56 -5.81 15.37
N ALA A 37 -13.66 -5.69 16.34
CA ALA A 37 -13.95 -4.97 17.58
C ALA A 37 -13.77 -3.43 17.45
N LEU A 38 -13.07 -2.96 16.41
CA LEU A 38 -12.72 -1.55 16.21
C LEU A 38 -13.52 -0.87 15.11
N TYR A 39 -13.99 -1.62 14.11
CA TYR A 39 -14.64 -1.10 12.92
C TYR A 39 -16.01 -1.72 12.70
N ASP A 40 -16.98 -0.89 12.30
CA ASP A 40 -18.31 -1.36 11.92
C ASP A 40 -18.31 -2.14 10.58
N GLN A 41 -17.30 -1.91 9.75
CA GLN A 41 -17.12 -2.57 8.47
C GLN A 41 -15.72 -3.18 8.38
N VAL A 42 -15.67 -4.50 8.32
CA VAL A 42 -14.43 -5.25 8.06
C VAL A 42 -14.64 -6.12 6.82
N LEU A 43 -13.88 -5.84 5.79
CA LEU A 43 -13.93 -6.55 4.51
C LEU A 43 -12.74 -7.51 4.43
N HIS A 44 -12.86 -8.55 3.62
CA HIS A 44 -11.82 -9.58 3.53
C HIS A 44 -11.50 -9.89 2.07
N ILE A 45 -10.23 -10.02 1.74
CA ILE A 45 -9.77 -10.65 0.50
C ILE A 45 -10.00 -12.15 0.65
N GLN A 46 -10.85 -12.72 -0.19
CA GLN A 46 -11.30 -14.12 -0.12
C GLN A 46 -10.85 -14.97 -1.32
N GLY A 47 -10.50 -14.32 -2.43
CA GLY A 47 -10.01 -14.97 -3.64
C GLY A 47 -8.62 -15.57 -3.50
N ASP A 48 -8.08 -16.07 -4.60
CA ASP A 48 -6.76 -16.70 -4.64
C ASP A 48 -5.61 -15.71 -4.85
N GLY A 49 -5.92 -14.45 -5.20
CA GLY A 49 -4.92 -13.40 -5.38
C GLY A 49 -4.27 -12.97 -4.08
N PHE A 50 -3.09 -12.37 -4.18
CA PHE A 50 -2.33 -11.86 -3.04
C PHE A 50 -2.29 -10.34 -3.04
N ILE A 51 -2.39 -9.74 -1.85
CA ILE A 51 -2.20 -8.31 -1.64
C ILE A 51 -1.72 -8.08 -0.21
N GLU A 52 -0.66 -7.29 -0.06
CA GLU A 52 -0.07 -6.92 1.24
C GLU A 52 -0.16 -5.39 1.43
N GLY A 53 -0.46 -4.97 2.66
CA GLY A 53 -0.56 -3.55 2.99
C GLY A 53 0.74 -2.76 2.79
N GLY A 54 1.89 -3.43 2.79
CA GLY A 54 3.18 -2.85 2.43
C GLY A 54 3.28 -2.36 0.98
N ASP A 55 2.40 -2.83 0.10
CA ASP A 55 2.30 -2.37 -1.28
C ASP A 55 1.25 -1.27 -1.50
N ILE A 56 0.54 -0.84 -0.45
CA ILE A 56 -0.56 0.11 -0.54
C ILE A 56 -0.20 1.44 0.10
N LEU A 57 -0.11 2.49 -0.69
CA LEU A 57 0.08 3.87 -0.23
C LEU A 57 -1.22 4.65 -0.36
N THR A 58 -1.85 4.96 0.77
CA THR A 58 -3.07 5.77 0.82
C THR A 58 -2.71 7.26 0.85
N THR A 59 -3.32 8.03 -0.03
CA THR A 59 -3.19 9.48 -0.11
C THR A 59 -4.55 10.14 0.07
N GLU A 60 -4.60 11.47 0.14
CA GLU A 60 -5.87 12.22 0.19
C GLU A 60 -6.67 12.15 -1.13
N ARG A 61 -6.05 11.74 -2.23
CA ARG A 61 -6.65 11.75 -3.58
C ARG A 61 -7.00 10.37 -4.10
N GLU A 62 -6.16 9.40 -3.78
CA GLU A 62 -6.24 8.04 -4.33
C GLU A 62 -5.46 7.05 -3.48
N ILE A 63 -5.68 5.79 -3.73
CA ILE A 63 -4.85 4.69 -3.22
C ILE A 63 -3.92 4.22 -4.34
N LEU A 64 -2.61 4.28 -4.10
CA LEU A 64 -1.59 3.73 -5.00
C LEU A 64 -1.25 2.32 -4.56
N ILE A 65 -1.27 1.36 -5.48
CA ILE A 65 -0.91 -0.04 -5.21
C ILE A 65 0.22 -0.47 -6.13
N GLY A 66 1.35 -0.82 -5.54
CA GLY A 66 2.50 -1.38 -6.25
C GLY A 66 2.33 -2.88 -6.51
N LEU A 67 2.44 -3.31 -7.76
CA LEU A 67 2.59 -4.74 -8.06
C LEU A 67 3.99 -5.19 -7.65
N SER A 68 4.06 -6.31 -6.93
CA SER A 68 5.31 -6.84 -6.39
C SER A 68 5.29 -8.38 -6.39
N ALA A 69 6.32 -9.00 -5.84
CA ALA A 69 6.31 -10.45 -5.58
C ALA A 69 5.28 -10.87 -4.49
N ARG A 70 4.68 -9.90 -3.79
CA ARG A 70 3.74 -10.09 -2.68
C ARG A 70 2.33 -9.62 -2.98
N THR A 71 2.14 -8.88 -4.09
CA THR A 71 0.86 -8.31 -4.50
C THR A 71 0.68 -8.52 -6.00
N ASP A 72 -0.35 -9.27 -6.37
CA ASP A 72 -0.68 -9.57 -7.76
C ASP A 72 -1.97 -8.89 -8.22
N MET A 73 -2.20 -8.90 -9.55
CA MET A 73 -3.39 -8.28 -10.14
C MET A 73 -4.70 -8.89 -9.68
N ALA A 74 -4.74 -10.15 -9.30
CA ALA A 74 -5.98 -10.79 -8.84
C ALA A 74 -6.38 -10.26 -7.46
N GLY A 75 -5.41 -10.16 -6.53
CA GLY A 75 -5.63 -9.54 -5.22
C GLY A 75 -5.99 -8.06 -5.33
N VAL A 76 -5.31 -7.31 -6.23
CA VAL A 76 -5.63 -5.90 -6.49
C VAL A 76 -7.04 -5.72 -7.04
N ALA A 77 -7.47 -6.54 -8.00
CA ALA A 77 -8.81 -6.44 -8.58
C ALA A 77 -9.91 -6.68 -7.53
N GLU A 78 -9.72 -7.64 -6.66
CA GLU A 78 -10.65 -7.89 -5.55
C GLU A 78 -10.65 -6.70 -4.56
N PHE A 79 -9.47 -6.21 -4.17
CA PHE A 79 -9.36 -5.04 -3.30
C PHE A 79 -10.10 -3.83 -3.86
N ILE A 80 -9.91 -3.51 -5.15
CA ILE A 80 -10.63 -2.42 -5.83
C ILE A 80 -12.13 -2.60 -5.68
N SER A 81 -12.66 -3.80 -5.94
CA SER A 81 -14.10 -4.07 -5.84
C SER A 81 -14.66 -3.89 -4.42
N LEU A 82 -13.82 -4.14 -3.40
CA LEU A 82 -14.19 -3.96 -2.01
C LEU A 82 -14.24 -2.49 -1.61
N VAL A 83 -13.23 -1.68 -1.99
CA VAL A 83 -13.11 -0.27 -1.57
C VAL A 83 -13.92 0.70 -2.46
N ASP A 84 -14.38 0.27 -3.63
CA ASP A 84 -15.24 1.05 -4.52
C ASP A 84 -16.50 1.56 -3.81
N ARG A 85 -17.07 0.75 -2.89
CA ARG A 85 -18.20 1.15 -2.05
C ARG A 85 -17.93 2.37 -1.16
N TRP A 86 -16.67 2.64 -0.86
CA TRP A 86 -16.23 3.78 -0.06
C TRP A 86 -15.79 4.96 -0.92
N GLY A 87 -15.85 4.82 -2.26
CA GLY A 87 -15.55 5.90 -3.21
C GLY A 87 -14.07 6.14 -3.44
N TYR A 88 -13.19 5.21 -3.07
CA TYR A 88 -11.76 5.34 -3.31
C TYR A 88 -11.40 5.11 -4.77
N THR A 89 -10.62 6.02 -5.34
CA THR A 89 -9.94 5.80 -6.61
C THR A 89 -8.65 5.02 -6.36
N VAL A 90 -8.45 3.96 -7.11
CA VAL A 90 -7.23 3.12 -7.02
C VAL A 90 -6.42 3.23 -8.30
N ARG A 91 -5.13 3.47 -8.17
CA ARG A 91 -4.17 3.44 -9.27
C ARG A 91 -3.12 2.37 -9.02
N VAL A 92 -2.98 1.46 -9.96
CA VAL A 92 -2.00 0.38 -9.92
C VAL A 92 -0.71 0.84 -10.60
N VAL A 93 0.42 0.54 -9.99
CA VAL A 93 1.75 0.90 -10.48
C VAL A 93 2.68 -0.31 -10.42
N ASP A 94 3.67 -0.33 -11.29
CA ASP A 94 4.71 -1.36 -11.25
C ASP A 94 5.77 -1.02 -10.20
N THR A 95 6.09 -1.97 -9.34
CA THR A 95 7.20 -1.85 -8.40
C THR A 95 8.45 -2.49 -9.03
N PRO A 96 9.62 -1.84 -8.98
CA PRO A 96 10.86 -2.45 -9.46
C PRO A 96 11.11 -3.82 -8.80
N PRO A 97 11.60 -4.83 -9.54
CA PRO A 97 11.65 -6.23 -9.07
C PRO A 97 12.59 -6.48 -7.89
N ASP A 98 13.49 -5.56 -7.61
CA ASP A 98 14.41 -5.58 -6.47
C ASP A 98 13.86 -4.85 -5.22
N VAL A 99 12.64 -4.32 -5.30
CA VAL A 99 11.91 -3.70 -4.18
C VAL A 99 10.96 -4.73 -3.57
N LEU A 100 11.08 -4.97 -2.27
CA LEU A 100 10.26 -5.98 -1.58
C LEU A 100 8.78 -5.57 -1.54
N HIS A 101 8.51 -4.34 -1.12
CA HIS A 101 7.19 -3.72 -1.10
C HIS A 101 7.28 -2.27 -1.60
N PHE A 102 6.22 -1.79 -2.21
CA PHE A 102 6.13 -0.42 -2.72
C PHE A 102 6.49 0.62 -1.65
N LYS A 103 5.95 0.50 -0.44
CA LYS A 103 6.23 1.40 0.69
C LYS A 103 7.60 1.21 1.33
N THR A 104 8.37 0.20 0.95
CA THR A 104 9.79 0.12 1.36
C THR A 104 10.58 1.28 0.77
N ASP A 105 10.19 1.72 -0.42
CA ASP A 105 10.89 2.73 -1.21
C ASP A 105 10.18 4.08 -1.31
N CYS A 106 9.01 4.25 -0.67
CA CYS A 106 8.30 5.52 -0.66
C CYS A 106 7.48 5.75 0.61
N SER A 107 7.18 7.02 0.87
CA SER A 107 6.29 7.48 1.93
C SER A 107 5.66 8.81 1.58
N LEU A 108 4.42 9.02 1.97
CA LEU A 108 3.75 10.31 1.83
C LEU A 108 4.31 11.29 2.89
N LEU A 109 4.73 12.47 2.46
CA LEU A 109 5.17 13.56 3.34
C LEU A 109 4.05 14.56 3.62
N ASP A 110 3.27 14.85 2.58
CA ASP A 110 2.07 15.71 2.65
C ASP A 110 1.13 15.37 1.48
N ALA A 111 0.02 16.10 1.33
CA ALA A 111 -1.01 15.85 0.32
C ALA A 111 -0.49 15.80 -1.13
N THR A 112 0.69 16.32 -1.41
CA THR A 112 1.25 16.45 -2.77
C THR A 112 2.67 15.94 -2.92
N THR A 113 3.36 15.65 -1.81
CA THR A 113 4.79 15.33 -1.79
C THR A 113 5.02 13.90 -1.33
N ILE A 114 5.74 13.12 -2.13
CA ILE A 114 6.12 11.75 -1.82
C ILE A 114 7.65 11.67 -1.72
N LEU A 115 8.14 11.24 -0.55
CA LEU A 115 9.53 10.79 -0.39
C LEU A 115 9.68 9.45 -1.10
N ALA A 116 10.66 9.34 -1.98
CA ALA A 116 10.93 8.08 -2.69
C ALA A 116 12.43 7.86 -2.90
N THR A 117 12.83 6.62 -3.11
CA THR A 117 14.16 6.31 -3.61
C THR A 117 14.28 6.75 -5.07
N ASP A 118 15.53 7.00 -5.53
CA ASP A 118 15.81 7.42 -6.92
C ASP A 118 15.21 6.44 -7.94
N ARG A 119 15.32 5.13 -7.68
CA ARG A 119 14.83 4.08 -8.58
C ARG A 119 13.30 4.11 -8.72
N LEU A 120 12.59 4.31 -7.62
CA LEU A 120 11.13 4.36 -7.65
C LEU A 120 10.63 5.68 -8.22
N ALA A 121 11.29 6.80 -7.91
CA ALA A 121 10.98 8.10 -8.51
C ALA A 121 11.20 8.12 -10.03
N ALA A 122 12.25 7.46 -10.51
CA ALA A 122 12.56 7.36 -11.93
C ALA A 122 11.58 6.50 -12.73
N SER A 123 10.80 5.63 -12.08
CA SER A 123 9.76 4.80 -12.74
C SER A 123 8.58 5.62 -13.26
N GLY A 124 8.40 6.87 -12.79
CA GLY A 124 7.27 7.72 -13.16
C GLY A 124 5.94 7.35 -12.50
N CYS A 125 5.94 6.43 -11.53
CA CYS A 125 4.73 5.94 -10.86
C CYS A 125 4.00 7.02 -10.05
N PHE A 126 4.66 8.13 -9.72
CA PHE A 126 4.10 9.22 -8.92
C PHE A 126 3.55 10.39 -9.75
N ALA A 127 3.02 10.12 -10.95
CA ALA A 127 2.38 11.17 -11.74
C ALA A 127 1.29 11.91 -10.93
N GLY A 128 1.38 13.25 -10.88
CA GLY A 128 0.48 14.10 -10.08
C GLY A 128 0.98 14.42 -8.66
N TYR A 129 2.11 13.87 -8.24
CA TYR A 129 2.80 14.18 -7.00
C TYR A 129 4.17 14.80 -7.29
N THR A 130 4.71 15.53 -6.32
CA THR A 130 6.08 16.02 -6.33
C THR A 130 6.97 14.98 -5.64
N PRO A 131 7.81 14.23 -6.37
CA PRO A 131 8.74 13.31 -5.73
C PRO A 131 9.85 14.10 -5.06
N CYS A 132 10.14 13.76 -3.80
CA CYS A 132 11.29 14.24 -3.05
C CYS A 132 12.22 13.03 -2.79
N TRP A 133 13.50 13.14 -3.11
CA TRP A 133 14.46 12.06 -2.92
C TRP A 133 15.63 12.48 -2.04
N HIS A 134 16.37 11.52 -1.58
CA HIS A 134 17.41 11.67 -0.56
C HIS A 134 18.47 12.74 -0.86
N GLN A 135 18.78 13.03 -2.12
CA GLN A 135 19.76 14.07 -2.47
C GLN A 135 19.29 15.50 -2.18
N ALA A 136 17.97 15.75 -2.13
CA ALA A 136 17.44 17.07 -1.81
C ALA A 136 17.67 17.46 -0.33
N PHE A 137 17.81 16.48 0.57
CA PHE A 137 18.09 16.71 1.98
C PHE A 137 19.58 16.94 2.29
N CYS A 138 20.49 16.47 1.44
CA CYS A 138 21.93 16.63 1.65
C CYS A 138 22.51 17.95 1.12
N SER A 139 21.78 18.67 0.26
CA SER A 139 22.25 19.92 -0.38
C SER A 139 21.87 21.20 0.38
N GLY A 140 21.22 21.10 1.52
CA GLY A 140 20.70 22.24 2.30
C GLY A 140 21.42 22.48 3.63
N ARG A 141 22.75 22.40 3.70
CA ARG A 141 23.47 23.11 4.77
C ARG A 141 24.06 24.41 4.17
N PRO A 142 23.55 25.57 4.53
CA PRO A 142 24.34 26.80 4.41
C PRO A 142 25.51 26.69 5.39
N GLU A 143 26.68 27.04 4.93
CA GLU A 143 27.87 27.27 5.75
C GLU A 143 27.63 28.40 6.78
#